data_83463688bb1c20ff001a25e6c9f16267
#
_entry.id   83463688bb1c20ff001a25e6c9f16267
#
_cell.length_a   1.000
_cell.length_b   1.000
_cell.length_c   1.000
_cell.angle_alpha   90.00
_cell.angle_beta   90.00
_cell.angle_gamma   90.00
#
_symmetry.space_group_name_H-M   'P 1'
#
loop_
_entity.id
_entity.type
_entity.pdbx_description
1 polymer ?
#
loop_
_entity_poly.entity_id
_entity_poly.type
_entity_poly.pdbx_seq_one_letter_code
_entity_poly.pdbx_strand_id
1 'polypeptide(L)'
;SESFALNPEYLKQKFLEPIAYYQLTQVVRQALESGILKNAANIRWALTNKLQLPIFKTKNLSDFKRIESIDFEETLASKYRELDEKEVVVVTRSNFAANQLNQYIRNRILEKENIIDIGEKLMSIRNNYYWKTENEYSDFIANGDIIEITNIFSYEEKFNFDPVRNCLMLDI
;
A
#
# COMPACT_ATOMS: atom_id res chain seq x y z
N SER A 1 -20.30 5.95 -3.00
CA SER A 1 -21.28 5.49 -4.00
C SER A 1 -20.80 4.14 -4.52
N GLU A 2 -21.65 3.14 -4.51
CA GLU A 2 -21.35 1.84 -5.12
C GLU A 2 -21.20 1.99 -6.64
N SER A 3 -20.25 1.23 -7.21
CA SER A 3 -20.06 1.20 -8.65
C SER A 3 -21.31 0.62 -9.33
N PHE A 4 -21.75 1.24 -10.42
CA PHE A 4 -22.84 0.69 -11.25
C PHE A 4 -22.57 -0.74 -11.74
N ALA A 5 -21.29 -1.11 -11.88
CA ALA A 5 -20.89 -2.48 -12.23
C ALA A 5 -21.23 -3.53 -11.16
N LEU A 6 -21.54 -3.11 -9.94
CA LEU A 6 -21.95 -3.98 -8.83
C LEU A 6 -23.47 -3.96 -8.59
N ASN A 7 -24.23 -3.18 -9.37
CA ASN A 7 -25.67 -3.10 -9.22
C ASN A 7 -26.37 -4.07 -10.20
N PRO A 8 -26.97 -5.18 -9.72
CA PRO A 8 -27.58 -6.19 -10.57
C PRO A 8 -28.75 -5.66 -11.41
N GLU A 9 -29.52 -4.70 -10.87
CA GLU A 9 -30.67 -4.14 -11.57
C GLU A 9 -30.25 -3.21 -12.71
N TYR A 10 -29.24 -2.37 -12.46
CA TYR A 10 -28.64 -1.54 -13.51
C TYR A 10 -28.07 -2.40 -14.65
N LEU A 11 -27.35 -3.47 -14.29
CA LEU A 11 -26.77 -4.37 -15.28
C LEU A 11 -27.85 -5.10 -16.08
N LYS A 12 -28.94 -5.57 -15.46
CA LYS A 12 -30.07 -6.20 -16.15
C LYS A 12 -30.76 -5.26 -17.13
N GLN A 13 -30.86 -3.97 -16.78
CA GLN A 13 -31.46 -2.98 -17.69
C GLN A 13 -30.54 -2.64 -18.87
N LYS A 14 -29.25 -2.67 -18.67
CA LYS A 14 -28.26 -2.28 -19.68
C LYS A 14 -27.88 -3.42 -20.62
N PHE A 15 -27.78 -4.62 -20.08
CA PHE A 15 -27.42 -5.83 -20.80
C PHE A 15 -28.65 -6.72 -20.86
N LEU A 16 -29.20 -6.97 -22.05
CA LEU A 16 -30.41 -7.77 -22.28
C LEU A 16 -30.24 -9.28 -21.96
N GLU A 17 -29.10 -9.65 -21.38
CA GLU A 17 -28.78 -11.05 -21.04
C GLU A 17 -28.98 -11.34 -19.55
N PRO A 18 -29.24 -12.60 -19.18
CA PRO A 18 -29.36 -12.99 -17.79
C PRO A 18 -28.03 -12.83 -17.05
N ILE A 19 -28.04 -12.05 -15.97
CA ILE A 19 -26.86 -11.81 -15.14
C ILE A 19 -26.93 -12.72 -13.92
N ALA A 20 -25.91 -13.58 -13.76
CA ALA A 20 -25.73 -14.39 -12.55
C ALA A 20 -24.95 -13.59 -11.52
N TYR A 21 -25.49 -13.51 -10.31
CA TYR A 21 -24.80 -12.93 -9.16
C TYR A 21 -24.21 -14.04 -8.30
N TYR A 22 -22.94 -13.96 -8.00
CA TYR A 22 -22.26 -14.90 -7.11
C TYR A 22 -21.42 -14.17 -6.09
N GLN A 23 -21.64 -14.45 -4.80
CA GLN A 23 -20.88 -13.88 -3.70
C GLN A 23 -19.92 -14.91 -3.13
N LEU A 24 -18.61 -14.60 -3.16
CA LEU A 24 -17.59 -15.40 -2.52
C LEU A 24 -17.67 -15.21 -1.00
N THR A 25 -17.94 -16.28 -0.27
CA THR A 25 -18.12 -16.25 1.20
C THR A 25 -16.97 -16.90 1.97
N GLN A 26 -16.17 -17.73 1.29
CA GLN A 26 -15.08 -18.47 1.92
C GLN A 26 -13.72 -17.79 1.68
N VAL A 27 -12.96 -17.62 2.75
CA VAL A 27 -11.57 -17.12 2.68
C VAL A 27 -10.62 -18.32 2.59
N VAL A 28 -9.85 -18.39 1.50
CA VAL A 28 -8.93 -19.52 1.22
C VAL A 28 -7.48 -19.18 1.49
N ARG A 29 -7.12 -17.89 1.52
CA ARG A 29 -5.71 -17.43 1.61
C ARG A 29 -5.05 -17.67 2.96
N GLN A 30 -5.82 -17.82 4.03
CA GLN A 30 -5.32 -17.97 5.39
C GLN A 30 -5.74 -19.32 5.98
N ALA A 31 -4.86 -19.90 6.79
CA ALA A 31 -5.22 -21.10 7.53
C ALA A 31 -6.40 -20.85 8.48
N LEU A 32 -7.25 -21.84 8.68
CA LEU A 32 -8.44 -21.72 9.55
C LEU A 32 -8.11 -21.29 10.99
N GLU A 33 -6.92 -21.63 11.46
CA GLU A 33 -6.44 -21.25 12.80
C GLU A 33 -5.75 -19.89 12.88
N SER A 34 -5.60 -19.20 11.73
CA SER A 34 -4.95 -17.88 11.66
C SER A 34 -5.66 -16.85 12.55
N GLY A 35 -4.89 -16.16 13.37
CA GLY A 35 -5.36 -15.05 14.17
C GLY A 35 -5.76 -13.85 13.31
N ILE A 36 -5.12 -13.67 12.16
CA ILE A 36 -5.49 -12.66 11.15
C ILE A 36 -6.89 -12.94 10.64
N LEU A 37 -7.18 -14.19 10.22
CA LEU A 37 -8.50 -14.58 9.73
C LEU A 37 -9.59 -14.44 10.80
N LYS A 38 -9.30 -14.87 12.02
CA LYS A 38 -10.24 -14.75 13.17
C LYS A 38 -10.59 -13.28 13.46
N ASN A 39 -9.60 -12.39 13.44
CA ASN A 39 -9.83 -10.96 13.65
C ASN A 39 -10.54 -10.29 12.47
N ALA A 40 -10.17 -10.63 11.23
CA ALA A 40 -10.86 -10.13 10.03
C ALA A 40 -12.35 -10.54 10.02
N ALA A 41 -12.66 -11.79 10.38
CA ALA A 41 -14.04 -12.27 10.52
C ALA A 41 -14.79 -11.51 11.61
N ASN A 42 -14.15 -11.23 12.76
CA ASN A 42 -14.73 -10.44 13.84
C ASN A 42 -15.05 -9.00 13.42
N ILE A 43 -14.16 -8.35 12.67
CA ILE A 43 -14.41 -7.01 12.11
C ILE A 43 -15.61 -7.05 11.16
N ARG A 44 -15.65 -8.01 10.24
CA ARG A 44 -16.76 -8.16 9.30
C ARG A 44 -18.10 -8.37 10.02
N TRP A 45 -18.10 -9.23 11.03
CA TRP A 45 -19.29 -9.46 11.85
C TRP A 45 -19.75 -8.19 12.59
N ALA A 46 -18.81 -7.44 13.18
CA ALA A 46 -19.11 -6.18 13.86
C ALA A 46 -19.70 -5.13 12.90
N LEU A 47 -19.16 -5.00 11.69
CA LEU A 47 -19.69 -4.11 10.65
C LEU A 47 -21.11 -4.52 10.21
N THR A 48 -21.35 -5.82 9.99
CA THR A 48 -22.66 -6.33 9.58
C THR A 48 -23.71 -6.08 10.65
N ASN A 49 -23.34 -6.19 11.93
CA ASN A 49 -24.26 -5.98 13.05
C ASN A 49 -24.28 -4.53 13.56
N LYS A 50 -23.62 -3.59 12.84
CA LYS A 50 -23.55 -2.16 13.17
C LYS A 50 -23.00 -1.89 14.58
N LEU A 51 -22.09 -2.70 15.06
CA LEU A 51 -21.40 -2.50 16.33
C LEU A 51 -20.36 -1.37 16.17
N GLN A 52 -20.19 -0.55 17.21
CA GLN A 52 -19.37 0.64 17.13
C GLN A 52 -17.88 0.34 16.95
N LEU A 53 -17.34 -0.68 17.62
CA LEU A 53 -15.91 -1.01 17.56
C LEU A 53 -15.71 -2.53 17.66
N PRO A 54 -14.95 -3.15 16.75
CA PRO A 54 -14.51 -4.50 16.87
C PRO A 54 -13.43 -4.64 17.96
N ILE A 55 -13.48 -5.70 18.74
CA ILE A 55 -12.46 -6.04 19.74
C ILE A 55 -11.51 -7.05 19.12
N PHE A 56 -10.23 -6.69 19.01
CA PHE A 56 -9.21 -7.61 18.53
C PHE A 56 -8.84 -8.66 19.58
N LYS A 57 -8.82 -9.91 19.15
CA LYS A 57 -8.31 -11.04 19.94
C LYS A 57 -6.82 -11.17 19.69
N THR A 58 -6.00 -11.08 20.74
CA THR A 58 -4.54 -11.11 20.64
C THR A 58 -3.89 -12.25 21.44
N LYS A 59 -4.67 -12.92 22.33
CA LYS A 59 -4.15 -13.99 23.18
C LYS A 59 -4.06 -15.31 22.42
N ASN A 60 -2.95 -16.02 22.60
CA ASN A 60 -2.70 -17.35 22.03
C ASN A 60 -2.73 -17.38 20.49
N LEU A 61 -2.27 -16.30 19.83
CA LEU A 61 -2.13 -16.22 18.41
C LEU A 61 -0.65 -16.01 18.07
N SER A 62 -0.11 -16.83 17.16
CA SER A 62 1.29 -16.74 16.73
C SER A 62 1.51 -15.68 15.66
N ASP A 63 0.50 -15.47 14.81
CA ASP A 63 0.52 -14.63 13.61
C ASP A 63 -0.12 -13.24 13.81
N PHE A 64 -0.67 -12.96 15.01
CA PHE A 64 -1.30 -11.68 15.33
C PHE A 64 -0.93 -11.24 16.74
N LYS A 65 -0.19 -10.15 16.87
CA LYS A 65 0.29 -9.63 18.15
C LYS A 65 -0.08 -8.16 18.31
N ARG A 66 -0.36 -7.75 19.52
CA ARG A 66 -0.43 -6.34 19.91
C ARG A 66 0.91 -5.92 20.47
N ILE A 67 1.40 -4.78 20.01
CA ILE A 67 2.64 -4.16 20.46
C ILE A 67 2.26 -2.89 21.23
N GLU A 68 2.87 -2.64 22.37
CA GLU A 68 2.74 -1.39 23.10
C GLU A 68 3.49 -0.28 22.36
N SER A 69 3.03 0.96 22.52
CA SER A 69 3.63 2.09 21.78
C SER A 69 5.10 2.29 22.10
N ILE A 70 5.51 1.96 23.33
CA ILE A 70 6.91 2.09 23.76
C ILE A 70 7.83 1.10 23.06
N ASP A 71 7.33 -0.08 22.70
CA ASP A 71 8.11 -1.15 22.05
C ASP A 71 8.06 -1.08 20.53
N PHE A 72 7.31 -0.12 19.97
CA PHE A 72 7.05 -0.04 18.54
C PHE A 72 8.33 0.17 17.73
N GLU A 73 9.16 1.12 18.13
CA GLU A 73 10.40 1.46 17.41
C GLU A 73 11.40 0.30 17.42
N GLU A 74 11.60 -0.33 18.57
CA GLU A 74 12.50 -1.48 18.70
C GLU A 74 12.00 -2.68 17.91
N THR A 75 10.69 -2.95 17.98
CA THR A 75 10.07 -4.04 17.22
C THR A 75 10.19 -3.81 15.72
N LEU A 76 9.97 -2.57 15.26
CA LEU A 76 10.10 -2.21 13.87
C LEU A 76 11.54 -2.39 13.38
N ALA A 77 12.52 -1.85 14.12
CA ALA A 77 13.93 -2.00 13.79
C ALA A 77 14.39 -3.48 13.79
N SER A 78 13.88 -4.30 14.72
CA SER A 78 14.12 -5.74 14.74
C SER A 78 13.59 -6.41 13.45
N LYS A 79 12.38 -6.06 13.03
CA LYS A 79 11.78 -6.63 11.82
C LYS A 79 12.55 -6.27 10.55
N TYR A 80 13.01 -5.03 10.41
CA TYR A 80 13.85 -4.63 9.29
C TYR A 80 15.24 -5.28 9.29
N ARG A 81 15.73 -5.77 10.44
CA ARG A 81 16.98 -6.55 10.53
C ARG A 81 16.79 -8.04 10.26
N GLU A 82 15.63 -8.57 10.61
CA GLU A 82 15.31 -10.00 10.48
C GLU A 82 14.79 -10.39 9.09
N LEU A 83 14.11 -9.47 8.42
CA LEU A 83 13.40 -9.70 7.17
C LEU A 83 13.94 -8.76 6.08
N ASP A 84 13.74 -9.14 4.81
CA ASP A 84 13.99 -8.23 3.70
C ASP A 84 13.03 -7.02 3.80
N GLU A 85 13.51 -5.82 3.42
CA GLU A 85 12.68 -4.60 3.34
C GLU A 85 11.39 -4.83 2.54
N LYS A 86 11.39 -5.78 1.60
CA LYS A 86 10.24 -6.17 0.78
C LYS A 86 9.14 -6.92 1.55
N GLU A 87 9.49 -7.48 2.69
CA GLU A 87 8.58 -8.30 3.52
C GLU A 87 7.95 -7.51 4.67
N VAL A 88 8.42 -6.27 4.91
CA VAL A 88 7.92 -5.41 5.99
C VAL A 88 7.05 -4.31 5.42
N VAL A 89 5.77 -4.26 5.82
CA VAL A 89 4.83 -3.20 5.42
C VAL A 89 4.21 -2.58 6.67
N VAL A 90 4.26 -1.25 6.76
CA VAL A 90 3.60 -0.50 7.82
C VAL A 90 2.37 0.22 7.27
N VAL A 91 1.19 -0.12 7.78
CA VAL A 91 -0.07 0.49 7.36
C VAL A 91 -0.46 1.58 8.34
N THR A 92 -0.75 2.78 7.82
CA THR A 92 -1.12 3.96 8.60
C THR A 92 -2.51 4.47 8.22
N ARG A 93 -3.09 5.32 9.08
CA ARG A 93 -4.41 5.91 8.83
C ARG A 93 -4.37 7.08 7.84
N SER A 94 -3.23 7.73 7.66
CA SER A 94 -3.13 8.93 6.83
C SER A 94 -1.79 8.99 6.09
N ASN A 95 -1.78 9.65 4.93
CA ASN A 95 -0.56 9.91 4.17
C ASN A 95 0.48 10.72 4.96
N PHE A 96 0.01 11.62 5.82
CA PHE A 96 0.91 12.38 6.69
C PHE A 96 1.67 11.46 7.65
N ALA A 97 0.97 10.55 8.35
CA ALA A 97 1.60 9.57 9.23
C ALA A 97 2.50 8.60 8.45
N ALA A 98 2.10 8.20 7.24
CA ALA A 98 2.94 7.37 6.37
C ALA A 98 4.26 8.07 6.02
N ASN A 99 4.20 9.33 5.62
CA ASN A 99 5.41 10.10 5.27
C ASN A 99 6.34 10.29 6.49
N GLN A 100 5.80 10.59 7.67
CA GLN A 100 6.61 10.70 8.88
C GLN A 100 7.31 9.38 9.21
N LEU A 101 6.57 8.27 9.09
CA LEU A 101 7.12 6.95 9.38
C LEU A 101 8.16 6.52 8.33
N ASN A 102 7.93 6.82 7.05
CA ASN A 102 8.89 6.58 6.00
C ASN A 102 10.20 7.34 6.25
N GLN A 103 10.13 8.61 6.64
CA GLN A 103 11.33 9.38 7.00
C GLN A 103 12.04 8.81 8.23
N TYR A 104 11.29 8.38 9.23
CA TYR A 104 11.86 7.72 10.41
C TYR A 104 12.59 6.43 10.02
N ILE A 105 11.95 5.55 9.25
CA ILE A 105 12.53 4.28 8.79
C ILE A 105 13.80 4.56 7.97
N ARG A 106 13.74 5.45 6.98
CA ARG A 106 14.90 5.81 6.15
C ARG A 106 16.08 6.29 6.99
N ASN A 107 15.85 7.26 7.87
CA ASN A 107 16.95 7.96 8.56
C ASN A 107 17.45 7.19 9.77
N ARG A 108 16.60 6.44 10.48
CA ARG A 108 16.95 5.81 11.76
C ARG A 108 17.17 4.30 11.68
N ILE A 109 16.46 3.63 10.77
CA ILE A 109 16.55 2.17 10.65
C ILE A 109 17.47 1.78 9.49
N LEU A 110 17.31 2.45 8.33
CA LEU A 110 18.06 2.16 7.11
C LEU A 110 19.29 3.05 6.93
N GLU A 111 19.49 4.03 7.82
CA GLU A 111 20.64 4.95 7.86
C GLU A 111 20.88 5.68 6.50
N LYS A 112 19.79 5.97 5.77
CA LYS A 112 19.85 6.68 4.48
C LYS A 112 19.83 8.18 4.71
N GLU A 113 20.85 8.89 4.20
CA GLU A 113 21.03 10.32 4.41
C GLU A 113 20.54 11.16 3.23
N ASN A 114 20.55 10.62 2.01
CA ASN A 114 20.09 11.34 0.82
C ASN A 114 18.56 11.50 0.79
N ILE A 115 18.08 12.44 -0.03
CA ILE A 115 16.63 12.62 -0.25
C ILE A 115 16.02 11.34 -0.82
N ILE A 116 16.78 10.66 -1.70
CA ILE A 116 16.39 9.42 -2.38
C ILE A 116 17.66 8.64 -2.71
N ASP A 117 17.59 7.32 -2.69
CA ASP A 117 18.72 6.43 -2.99
C ASP A 117 18.35 5.37 -4.04
N ILE A 118 19.35 4.88 -4.76
CA ILE A 118 19.19 3.75 -5.69
C ILE A 118 18.74 2.51 -4.90
N GLY A 119 17.85 1.73 -5.47
CA GLY A 119 17.23 0.55 -4.87
C GLY A 119 16.04 0.86 -3.96
N GLU A 120 15.70 2.14 -3.73
CA GLU A 120 14.48 2.49 -3.00
C GLU A 120 13.23 2.22 -3.83
N LYS A 121 12.16 1.87 -3.12
CA LYS A 121 10.85 1.65 -3.72
C LYS A 121 9.96 2.85 -3.50
N LEU A 122 9.37 3.31 -4.59
CA LEU A 122 8.38 4.36 -4.60
C LEU A 122 7.02 3.77 -4.97
N MET A 123 5.95 4.28 -4.37
CA MET A 123 4.59 3.97 -4.76
C MET A 123 4.00 5.16 -5.51
N SER A 124 3.50 4.92 -6.72
CA SER A 124 2.76 5.93 -7.48
C SER A 124 1.47 6.29 -6.76
N ILE A 125 1.27 7.58 -6.49
CA ILE A 125 0.05 8.09 -5.82
C ILE A 125 -1.02 8.59 -6.81
N ARG A 126 -0.72 8.59 -8.10
CA ARG A 126 -1.63 8.98 -9.19
C ARG A 126 -1.32 8.20 -10.44
N ASN A 127 -2.35 7.99 -11.29
CA ASN A 127 -2.13 7.46 -12.62
C ASN A 127 -1.30 8.45 -13.44
N ASN A 128 -0.28 7.93 -14.11
CA ASN A 128 0.55 8.68 -15.04
C ASN A 128 0.46 8.04 -16.43
N TYR A 129 -0.18 8.74 -17.37
CA TYR A 129 -0.37 8.30 -18.75
C TYR A 129 0.70 8.84 -19.72
N TYR A 130 1.65 9.60 -19.22
CA TYR A 130 2.68 10.25 -20.05
C TYR A 130 3.78 9.29 -20.48
N TRP A 131 4.12 8.33 -19.62
CA TRP A 131 5.16 7.33 -19.88
C TRP A 131 4.56 6.16 -20.66
N LYS A 132 4.47 6.32 -21.97
CA LYS A 132 4.20 5.19 -22.85
C LYS A 132 5.52 4.48 -23.10
N THR A 133 5.71 3.32 -22.47
CA THR A 133 6.80 2.43 -22.86
C THR A 133 6.39 1.72 -24.16
N GLU A 134 7.33 1.59 -25.10
CA GLU A 134 7.10 0.84 -26.35
C GLU A 134 6.91 -0.69 -26.12
N ASN A 135 6.98 -1.12 -24.88
CA ASN A 135 6.78 -2.51 -24.46
C ASN A 135 5.32 -2.76 -24.11
N GLU A 136 4.72 -3.77 -24.74
CA GLU A 136 3.31 -4.15 -24.79
C GLU A 136 2.61 -4.45 -23.44
N TYR A 137 3.22 -4.23 -22.27
CA TYR A 137 2.65 -4.70 -20.99
C TYR A 137 2.04 -3.65 -20.07
N SER A 138 2.32 -2.36 -20.24
CA SER A 138 1.55 -1.31 -19.57
C SER A 138 1.63 0.03 -20.29
N ASP A 139 0.48 0.56 -20.68
CA ASP A 139 0.37 1.88 -21.32
C ASP A 139 0.53 3.06 -20.34
N PHE A 140 0.64 2.82 -19.05
CA PHE A 140 0.71 3.86 -18.03
C PHE A 140 1.17 3.32 -16.67
N ILE A 141 1.65 4.19 -15.80
CA ILE A 141 1.94 3.88 -14.39
C ILE A 141 0.64 4.11 -13.59
N ALA A 142 0.11 3.06 -12.99
CA ALA A 142 -1.12 3.14 -12.23
C ALA A 142 -0.89 3.67 -10.79
N ASN A 143 -1.92 4.28 -10.23
CA ASN A 143 -1.95 4.58 -8.80
C ASN A 143 -1.84 3.27 -7.99
N GLY A 144 -0.86 3.21 -7.12
CA GLY A 144 -0.54 2.02 -6.31
C GLY A 144 0.57 1.14 -6.88
N ASP A 145 1.05 1.39 -8.11
CA ASP A 145 2.21 0.67 -8.64
C ASP A 145 3.45 0.99 -7.81
N ILE A 146 4.23 -0.04 -7.57
CA ILE A 146 5.51 0.04 -6.87
C ILE A 146 6.62 -0.03 -7.90
N ILE A 147 7.46 0.99 -7.92
CA ILE A 147 8.61 1.15 -8.80
C ILE A 147 9.89 1.14 -7.97
N GLU A 148 10.97 0.59 -8.50
CA GLU A 148 12.29 0.58 -7.86
C GLU A 148 13.22 1.53 -8.61
N ILE A 149 13.96 2.37 -7.87
CA ILE A 149 14.90 3.31 -8.46
C ILE A 149 16.16 2.56 -8.87
N THR A 150 16.42 2.50 -10.17
CA THR A 150 17.60 1.84 -10.71
C THR A 150 18.76 2.81 -10.90
N ASN A 151 18.47 4.09 -11.15
CA ASN A 151 19.50 5.10 -11.32
C ASN A 151 18.99 6.51 -10.98
N ILE A 152 19.91 7.41 -10.63
CA ILE A 152 19.60 8.81 -10.28
C ILE A 152 20.52 9.73 -11.06
N PHE A 153 19.94 10.63 -11.86
CA PHE A 153 20.67 11.67 -12.58
C PHE A 153 20.24 13.03 -12.06
N SER A 154 21.20 13.92 -11.87
CA SER A 154 20.92 15.33 -11.57
C SER A 154 21.22 16.18 -12.80
N TYR A 155 20.34 17.10 -13.13
CA TYR A 155 20.58 18.09 -14.17
C TYR A 155 20.03 19.46 -13.75
N GLU A 156 20.62 20.51 -14.30
CA GLU A 156 20.16 21.89 -14.09
C GLU A 156 19.28 22.32 -15.25
N GLU A 157 18.03 22.70 -14.97
CA GLU A 157 17.14 23.26 -15.97
C GLU A 157 17.04 24.77 -15.78
N LYS A 158 17.41 25.54 -16.83
CA LYS A 158 17.32 26.99 -16.85
C LYS A 158 16.02 27.40 -17.53
N PHE A 159 15.12 27.98 -16.80
CA PHE A 159 13.94 28.62 -17.36
C PHE A 159 14.19 30.09 -17.59
N ASN A 160 13.71 30.65 -18.71
CA ASN A 160 13.99 32.05 -19.13
C ASN A 160 13.52 33.11 -18.12
N PHE A 161 12.75 32.79 -17.10
CA PHE A 161 12.18 33.73 -16.15
C PHE A 161 12.25 33.28 -14.68
N ASP A 162 12.89 32.16 -14.38
CA ASP A 162 12.97 31.61 -13.02
C ASP A 162 14.40 31.20 -12.64
N PRO A 163 14.77 31.24 -11.36
CA PRO A 163 16.05 30.74 -10.90
C PRO A 163 16.23 29.26 -11.27
N VAL A 164 17.47 28.87 -11.48
CA VAL A 164 17.88 27.50 -11.79
C VAL A 164 17.21 26.53 -10.83
N ARG A 165 16.47 25.56 -11.37
CA ARG A 165 15.91 24.43 -10.60
C ARG A 165 16.79 23.22 -10.79
N ASN A 166 17.21 22.64 -9.68
CA ASN A 166 17.84 21.32 -9.69
C ASN A 166 16.75 20.26 -9.87
N CYS A 167 16.81 19.54 -10.97
CA CYS A 167 15.88 18.46 -11.28
C CYS A 167 16.60 17.12 -11.08
N LEU A 168 15.88 16.15 -10.50
CA LEU A 168 16.32 14.77 -10.41
C LEU A 168 15.53 13.96 -11.44
N MET A 169 16.25 13.24 -12.30
CA MET A 169 15.68 12.25 -13.20
C MET A 169 15.97 10.87 -12.59
N LEU A 170 14.98 10.04 -12.54
CA LEU A 170 15.05 8.68 -12.01
C LEU A 170 14.80 7.70 -13.15
N ASP A 171 15.67 6.70 -13.27
CA ASP A 171 15.36 5.50 -14.02
C ASP A 171 14.67 4.50 -13.07
N ILE A 172 13.62 3.88 -13.56
CA ILE A 172 12.75 2.98 -12.79
C ILE A 172 12.57 1.66 -13.51
#